data_c6624561a57c2cf29a1e6e19da7f110d
#
_entry.id   c6624561a57c2cf29a1e6e19da7f110d
#
_cell.length_a   1.000
_cell.length_b   1.000
_cell.length_c   1.000
_cell.angle_alpha   90.00
_cell.angle_beta   90.00
_cell.angle_gamma   90.00
#
_symmetry.space_group_name_H-M   'P 1'
#
loop_
_entity.id
_entity.type
_entity.pdbx_description
1 polymer ?
#
loop_
_entity_poly.entity_id
_entity_poly.type
_entity_poly.pdbx_seq_one_letter_code
_entity_poly.pdbx_strand_id
1 'polypeptide(L)'
;MTALRKLLIVEDDEGLQRQLRWAYDDYEVIVAGDRASAIDALRLHEPDVVTLDLGLPPDPDGVEEGFRALGDILRLKPDTKIIVASGHGARSS
;
A
#
# COMPACT_ATOMS: atom_id res chain seq x y z
N MET A 1 -6.13 20.70 17.90
CA MET A 1 -5.85 19.33 17.69
C MET A 1 -5.63 19.02 16.24
N THR A 2 -4.61 18.30 15.92
CA THR A 2 -4.24 18.02 14.55
C THR A 2 -4.63 16.60 14.20
N ALA A 3 -5.30 16.45 13.06
CA ALA A 3 -5.62 15.12 12.58
C ALA A 3 -4.35 14.40 12.14
N LEU A 4 -4.30 13.11 12.36
CA LEU A 4 -3.19 12.31 11.88
C LEU A 4 -3.23 12.24 10.36
N ARG A 5 -2.06 12.16 9.75
CA ARG A 5 -1.98 11.87 8.33
C ARG A 5 -2.40 10.44 8.09
N LYS A 6 -3.03 10.21 6.94
CA LYS A 6 -3.52 8.89 6.59
C LYS A 6 -2.49 8.17 5.74
N LEU A 7 -2.24 6.92 6.10
CA LEU A 7 -1.32 6.05 5.38
C LEU A 7 -2.07 4.82 4.91
N LEU A 8 -2.04 4.56 3.63
CA LEU A 8 -2.59 3.32 3.08
C LEU A 8 -1.45 2.33 2.87
N ILE A 9 -1.56 1.17 3.50
CA ILE A 9 -0.60 0.09 3.35
C ILE A 9 -1.22 -0.96 2.43
N VAL A 10 -0.62 -1.16 1.26
CA VAL A 10 -1.07 -2.16 0.30
C VAL A 10 -0.13 -3.35 0.40
N GLU A 11 -0.56 -4.37 1.09
CA GLU A 11 0.26 -5.52 1.42
C GLU A 11 -0.64 -6.71 1.69
N ASP A 12 -0.40 -7.85 1.04
CA ASP A 12 -1.25 -9.02 1.20
C ASP A 12 -0.86 -9.89 2.40
N ASP A 13 0.33 -9.76 2.93
CA ASP A 13 0.80 -10.57 4.05
C ASP A 13 0.36 -9.93 5.36
N GLU A 14 -0.46 -10.65 6.13
CA GLU A 14 -1.01 -10.10 7.37
C GLU A 14 0.06 -9.84 8.42
N GLY A 15 1.11 -10.64 8.44
CA GLY A 15 2.20 -10.40 9.36
C GLY A 15 2.92 -9.09 9.08
N LEU A 16 3.18 -8.84 7.79
CA LEU A 16 3.80 -7.58 7.40
C LEU A 16 2.86 -6.40 7.62
N GLN A 17 1.56 -6.59 7.39
CA GLN A 17 0.58 -5.55 7.70
C GLN A 17 0.68 -5.11 9.15
N ARG A 18 0.77 -6.08 10.06
CA ARG A 18 0.87 -5.76 11.49
C ARG A 18 2.16 -5.05 11.83
N GLN A 19 3.28 -5.51 11.25
CA GLN A 19 4.57 -4.85 11.48
C GLN A 19 4.57 -3.43 10.99
N LEU A 20 3.97 -3.19 9.84
CA LEU A 20 3.93 -1.84 9.29
C LEU A 20 3.02 -0.93 10.10
N ARG A 21 1.91 -1.47 10.61
CA ARG A 21 1.07 -0.69 11.51
C ARG A 21 1.82 -0.24 12.76
N TRP A 22 2.62 -1.14 13.31
CA TRP A 22 3.44 -0.78 14.45
C TRP A 22 4.44 0.31 14.11
N ALA A 23 5.10 0.15 12.96
CA ALA A 23 6.14 1.09 12.55
C ALA A 23 5.58 2.49 12.29
N TYR A 24 4.33 2.56 11.83
CA TYR A 24 3.72 3.84 11.47
C TYR A 24 2.58 4.19 12.42
N ASP A 25 2.81 4.03 13.72
CA ASP A 25 1.75 4.25 14.70
C ASP A 25 1.37 5.71 14.86
N ASP A 26 2.14 6.62 14.31
CA ASP A 26 1.80 8.04 14.30
C ASP A 26 0.95 8.44 13.10
N TYR A 27 0.53 7.47 12.30
CA TYR A 27 -0.38 7.70 11.18
C TYR A 27 -1.71 7.05 11.47
N GLU A 28 -2.75 7.54 10.79
CA GLU A 28 -4.01 6.79 10.71
C GLU A 28 -3.82 5.77 9.59
N VAL A 29 -3.69 4.50 9.95
CA VAL A 29 -3.32 3.45 9.01
C VAL A 29 -4.55 2.75 8.46
N ILE A 30 -4.60 2.64 7.15
CA ILE A 30 -5.61 1.86 6.42
C ILE A 30 -4.85 0.75 5.70
N VAL A 31 -5.38 -0.46 5.71
CA VAL A 31 -4.71 -1.61 5.12
C VAL A 31 -5.56 -2.18 4.00
N ALA A 32 -4.92 -2.52 2.89
CA ALA A 32 -5.58 -3.20 1.78
C ALA A 32 -4.69 -4.36 1.33
N GLY A 33 -5.30 -5.49 1.01
CA GLY A 33 -4.56 -6.69 0.70
C GLY A 33 -4.46 -7.02 -0.78
N ASP A 34 -5.15 -6.27 -1.63
CA ASP A 34 -5.09 -6.50 -3.06
C ASP A 34 -5.37 -5.19 -3.81
N ARG A 35 -5.31 -5.25 -5.13
CA ARG A 35 -5.46 -4.04 -5.94
C ARG A 35 -6.86 -3.44 -5.79
N ALA A 36 -7.89 -4.26 -5.83
CA ALA A 36 -9.26 -3.74 -5.78
C ALA A 36 -9.54 -3.03 -4.46
N SER A 37 -9.16 -3.66 -3.33
CA SER A 37 -9.36 -3.03 -2.03
C SER A 37 -8.49 -1.80 -1.86
N ALA A 38 -7.30 -1.79 -2.47
CA ALA A 38 -6.45 -0.60 -2.43
C ALA A 38 -7.11 0.58 -3.12
N ILE A 39 -7.73 0.34 -4.29
CA ILE A 39 -8.40 1.42 -5.01
C ILE A 39 -9.61 1.93 -4.23
N ASP A 40 -10.38 1.02 -3.64
CA ASP A 40 -11.51 1.43 -2.81
C ASP A 40 -11.05 2.28 -1.62
N ALA A 41 -9.98 1.85 -0.96
CA ALA A 41 -9.45 2.59 0.18
C ALA A 41 -8.91 3.96 -0.25
N LEU A 42 -8.28 4.01 -1.41
CA LEU A 42 -7.76 5.26 -1.94
C LEU A 42 -8.88 6.28 -2.15
N ARG A 43 -9.99 5.83 -2.71
CA ARG A 43 -11.11 6.71 -2.98
C ARG A 43 -11.83 7.13 -1.70
N LEU A 44 -11.98 6.19 -0.77
CA LEU A 44 -12.73 6.45 0.43
C LEU A 44 -11.97 7.33 1.42
N HIS A 45 -10.69 7.03 1.62
CA HIS A 45 -9.90 7.66 2.68
C HIS A 45 -9.00 8.77 2.20
N GLU A 46 -8.70 8.83 0.93
CA GLU A 46 -7.81 9.84 0.35
C GLU A 46 -6.51 9.97 1.14
N PRO A 47 -5.74 8.89 1.24
CA PRO A 47 -4.56 8.91 2.07
C PRO A 47 -3.48 9.85 1.55
N ASP A 48 -2.68 10.36 2.47
CA ASP A 48 -1.56 11.25 2.13
C ASP A 48 -0.37 10.47 1.58
N VAL A 49 -0.20 9.25 2.06
CA VAL A 49 0.93 8.40 1.70
C VAL A 49 0.43 6.98 1.48
N VAL A 50 1.00 6.31 0.50
CA VAL A 50 0.72 4.90 0.22
C VAL A 50 2.02 4.13 0.23
N THR A 51 2.08 3.02 0.97
CA THR A 51 3.16 2.06 0.80
C THR A 51 2.60 0.90 -0.02
N LEU A 52 3.33 0.49 -1.04
CA LEU A 52 2.83 -0.49 -2.00
C LEU A 52 3.81 -1.64 -2.14
N ASP A 53 3.35 -2.84 -1.83
CA ASP A 53 4.08 -4.06 -2.13
C ASP A 53 3.72 -4.49 -3.55
N LEU A 54 4.72 -4.80 -4.37
CA LEU A 54 4.45 -5.18 -5.75
C LEU A 54 3.94 -6.60 -5.88
N GLY A 55 4.18 -7.46 -4.90
CA GLY A 55 3.72 -8.84 -4.95
C GLY A 55 2.30 -8.99 -4.45
N LEU A 56 1.33 -8.59 -5.24
CA LEU A 56 -0.09 -8.63 -4.86
C LEU A 56 -0.81 -9.78 -5.55
N PRO A 57 -1.87 -10.33 -4.92
CA PRO A 57 -2.70 -11.32 -5.59
C PRO A 57 -3.33 -10.72 -6.85
N PRO A 58 -3.55 -11.50 -7.87
CA PRO A 58 -3.35 -12.94 -7.97
C PRO A 58 -1.93 -13.37 -8.34
N ASP A 59 -0.97 -12.48 -8.29
CA ASP A 59 0.40 -12.79 -8.68
C ASP A 59 1.37 -12.40 -7.58
N PRO A 60 1.29 -13.06 -6.41
CA PRO A 60 2.09 -12.61 -5.26
C PRO A 60 3.60 -12.81 -5.43
N ASP A 61 3.99 -13.71 -6.32
CA ASP A 61 5.42 -13.94 -6.57
C ASP A 61 5.96 -13.04 -7.68
N GLY A 62 5.09 -12.34 -8.36
CA GLY A 62 5.51 -11.43 -9.43
C GLY A 62 5.31 -9.99 -9.03
N VAL A 63 5.40 -9.11 -10.01
CA VAL A 63 5.28 -7.67 -9.76
C VAL A 63 4.22 -7.02 -10.63
N GLU A 64 3.57 -7.78 -11.48
CA GLU A 64 2.68 -7.20 -12.48
C GLU A 64 1.46 -6.56 -11.86
N GLU A 65 0.84 -7.25 -10.92
CA GLU A 65 -0.35 -6.71 -10.28
C GLU A 65 -0.02 -5.47 -9.45
N GLY A 66 1.13 -5.47 -8.79
CA GLY A 66 1.58 -4.30 -8.05
C GLY A 66 1.82 -3.10 -8.96
N PHE A 67 2.42 -3.32 -10.14
CA PHE A 67 2.60 -2.23 -11.08
C PHE A 67 1.27 -1.71 -11.62
N ARG A 68 0.29 -2.58 -11.81
CA ARG A 68 -1.05 -2.14 -12.19
C ARG A 68 -1.67 -1.27 -11.11
N ALA A 69 -1.52 -1.69 -9.86
CA ALA A 69 -2.02 -0.89 -8.74
C ALA A 69 -1.33 0.46 -8.70
N LEU A 70 -0.02 0.49 -8.90
CA LEU A 70 0.73 1.75 -8.93
C LEU A 70 0.19 2.68 -10.01
N GLY A 71 -0.04 2.15 -11.21
CA GLY A 71 -0.58 2.95 -12.29
C GLY A 71 -1.96 3.51 -11.98
N ASP A 72 -2.82 2.69 -11.38
CA ASP A 72 -4.15 3.12 -10.99
C ASP A 72 -4.10 4.23 -9.95
N ILE A 73 -3.24 4.07 -8.95
CA ILE A 73 -3.11 5.07 -7.88
C ILE A 73 -2.63 6.39 -8.45
N LEU A 74 -1.62 6.34 -9.32
CA LEU A 74 -1.08 7.57 -9.93
C LEU A 74 -2.12 8.28 -10.79
N ARG A 75 -2.98 7.51 -11.47
CA ARG A 75 -4.04 8.12 -12.27
C ARG A 75 -5.10 8.77 -11.41
N LEU A 76 -5.47 8.10 -10.33
CA LEU A 76 -6.57 8.58 -9.48
C LEU A 76 -6.14 9.69 -8.54
N LYS A 77 -4.92 9.60 -8.02
CA LYS A 77 -4.42 10.56 -7.03
C LYS A 77 -2.98 10.89 -7.33
N PRO A 78 -2.73 11.71 -8.35
CA PRO A 78 -1.35 11.98 -8.78
C PRO A 78 -0.51 12.68 -7.73
N ASP A 79 -1.13 13.33 -6.77
CA ASP A 79 -0.40 14.05 -5.73
C ASP A 79 -0.08 13.20 -4.51
N THR A 80 -0.58 11.99 -4.43
CA THR A 80 -0.31 11.11 -3.31
C THR A 80 1.13 10.61 -3.36
N LYS A 81 1.81 10.64 -2.23
CA LYS A 81 3.16 10.12 -2.15
C LYS A 81 3.11 8.60 -2.08
N ILE A 82 3.85 7.94 -2.95
CA ILE A 82 3.86 6.49 -3.01
C ILE A 82 5.26 5.97 -2.72
N ILE A 83 5.36 5.04 -1.78
CA ILE A 83 6.60 4.36 -1.46
C ILE A 83 6.44 2.92 -1.90
N VAL A 84 7.24 2.50 -2.87
CA VAL A 84 7.16 1.13 -3.38
C VAL A 84 8.12 0.27 -2.59
N ALA A 85 7.60 -0.80 -2.03
CA ALA A 85 8.41 -1.78 -1.31
C ALA A 85 8.37 -3.08 -2.10
N SER A 86 9.52 -3.63 -2.40
CA SER A 86 9.58 -4.88 -3.13
C SER A 86 9.83 -6.00 -2.14
N GLY A 87 8.92 -6.16 -1.22
CA GLY A 87 9.14 -6.96 -0.04
C GLY A 87 9.66 -8.35 -0.28
N HIS A 88 8.95 -9.11 -1.11
CA HIS A 88 9.36 -10.47 -1.26
C HIS A 88 10.63 -10.64 -2.04
N GLY A 89 10.76 -9.93 -3.12
CA GLY A 89 11.89 -10.11 -3.98
C GLY A 89 13.15 -9.60 -3.38
N ALA A 90 13.00 -8.71 -2.47
CA ALA A 90 14.17 -8.10 -1.93
C ALA A 90 15.03 -9.03 -1.15
N ARG A 91 14.47 -10.19 -0.75
CA ARG A 91 15.20 -10.92 0.01
C ARG A 91 16.04 -11.65 -0.67
N SER A 92 16.46 -11.68 -1.29
CA SER A 92 17.23 -12.35 -1.76
C SER A 92 18.27 -12.53 -1.48
N SER A 93 18.50 -12.47 -1.33
CA SER A 93 19.52 -12.67 -1.18
C SER A 93 20.18 -12.96 -1.03
#